data_d273ea84d6a770c2bb4dd0501a2f66fe
#
_entry.id   d273ea84d6a770c2bb4dd0501a2f66fe
#
_cell.length_a   1.000
_cell.length_b   1.000
_cell.length_c   1.000
_cell.angle_alpha   90.00
_cell.angle_beta   90.00
_cell.angle_gamma   90.00
#
_symmetry.space_group_name_H-M   'P 1'
#
loop_
_entity.id
_entity.type
_entity.pdbx_description
1 polymer ?
#
loop_
_entity_poly.entity_id
_entity_poly.type
_entity_poly.pdbx_seq_one_letter_code
_entity_poly.pdbx_strand_id
1 'polypeptide(L)'
;MPALVGAGCCSIGRPVDVKATAAPPRPASPPPPLKIGLSARLMHSPPLELGFRNKTLQYLEQAIAHWVMDRGALVFMLPTLGFDAEVARRRVSVRQYVDALDGLVMQGGADVSPLGYGQQPLRPEWGGDIVRDRYEMELLEGFLAQGKPVLGICRGAQLINVAYGGSLYQDIRTQRPEARRHVDADLYDQLQHGIDFEPGCRLGALYAGLPGGAVTSIHHQAVDRLGADLHIEARSTEDGVVEAIRAHGSGFVVGVQWHPEFHAVNPGLLSGGPLLDGFLAAALAVRSG
;
A
#
# COMPACT_ATOMS: atom_id res chain seq x y z
N MET A 1 -52.74 76.39 -37.41
CA MET A 1 -51.85 76.67 -38.52
C MET A 1 -50.47 77.03 -37.96
N PRO A 2 -49.38 76.71 -38.53
CA PRO A 2 -48.91 75.63 -39.47
C PRO A 2 -47.74 74.85 -38.83
N ALA A 3 -47.03 73.95 -39.35
CA ALA A 3 -46.50 73.60 -40.65
C ALA A 3 -45.85 72.19 -40.51
N LEU A 4 -45.89 71.47 -41.60
CA LEU A 4 -45.22 70.25 -41.94
C LEU A 4 -43.69 70.39 -41.90
N VAL A 5 -42.94 69.44 -41.24
CA VAL A 5 -41.55 69.24 -41.54
C VAL A 5 -41.26 67.72 -41.74
N GLY A 6 -40.50 67.45 -42.74
CA GLY A 6 -40.38 66.23 -43.47
C GLY A 6 -39.80 65.02 -42.78
N ALA A 7 -40.21 63.89 -43.30
CA ALA A 7 -39.68 62.58 -42.96
C ALA A 7 -38.26 62.37 -43.53
N GLY A 8 -37.24 62.24 -42.68
CA GLY A 8 -35.91 61.76 -43.02
C GLY A 8 -35.90 60.25 -43.04
N CYS A 9 -35.69 59.65 -44.21
CA CYS A 9 -35.53 58.20 -44.37
C CYS A 9 -34.14 57.74 -43.83
N CYS A 10 -34.07 57.10 -42.62
CA CYS A 10 -32.89 56.46 -42.14
C CYS A 10 -32.72 55.09 -42.82
N SER A 11 -31.72 54.97 -43.65
CA SER A 11 -31.29 53.71 -44.26
C SER A 11 -30.75 52.78 -43.16
N ILE A 12 -31.42 51.65 -42.96
CA ILE A 12 -30.99 50.55 -42.04
C ILE A 12 -29.83 49.90 -42.70
N GLY A 13 -28.62 50.10 -42.11
CA GLY A 13 -27.38 49.37 -42.45
C GLY A 13 -27.57 47.85 -42.26
N ARG A 14 -27.06 47.07 -43.23
CA ARG A 14 -27.04 45.60 -43.15
C ARG A 14 -26.32 45.13 -41.87
N PRO A 15 -26.82 44.04 -41.20
CA PRO A 15 -26.11 43.45 -40.05
C PRO A 15 -24.76 42.89 -40.51
N VAL A 16 -23.71 43.26 -39.82
CA VAL A 16 -22.36 42.71 -40.00
C VAL A 16 -22.37 41.29 -39.47
N ASP A 17 -22.11 40.29 -40.33
CA ASP A 17 -21.91 38.90 -39.96
C ASP A 17 -20.66 38.80 -39.07
N VAL A 18 -20.85 38.79 -37.76
CA VAL A 18 -19.81 38.45 -36.81
C VAL A 18 -19.60 36.94 -36.87
N LYS A 19 -18.58 36.49 -37.62
CA LYS A 19 -18.13 35.12 -37.56
C LYS A 19 -17.86 34.78 -36.10
N ALA A 20 -18.68 33.87 -35.53
CA ALA A 20 -18.43 33.31 -34.21
C ALA A 20 -17.07 32.62 -34.24
N THR A 21 -16.08 33.24 -33.61
CA THR A 21 -14.81 32.59 -33.33
C THR A 21 -15.10 31.43 -32.36
N ALA A 22 -14.80 30.20 -32.81
CA ALA A 22 -14.93 29.00 -31.98
C ALA A 22 -14.18 29.21 -30.66
N ALA A 23 -14.86 28.99 -29.54
CA ALA A 23 -14.23 29.06 -28.23
C ALA A 23 -13.04 28.11 -28.21
N PRO A 24 -11.90 28.48 -27.56
CA PRO A 24 -10.75 27.60 -27.45
C PRO A 24 -11.18 26.28 -26.81
N PRO A 25 -10.61 25.14 -27.25
CA PRO A 25 -10.94 23.85 -26.66
C PRO A 25 -10.70 23.88 -25.14
N ARG A 26 -11.70 23.41 -24.39
CA ARG A 26 -11.59 23.31 -22.95
C ARG A 26 -10.36 22.45 -22.63
N PRO A 27 -9.47 22.88 -21.71
CA PRO A 27 -8.33 22.05 -21.31
C PRO A 27 -8.86 20.67 -20.87
N ALA A 28 -8.17 19.61 -21.31
CA ALA A 28 -8.53 18.26 -20.92
C ALA A 28 -8.57 18.15 -19.39
N SER A 29 -9.64 17.59 -18.85
CA SER A 29 -9.73 17.34 -17.41
C SER A 29 -8.53 16.47 -16.99
N PRO A 30 -7.88 16.74 -15.85
CA PRO A 30 -6.81 15.87 -15.35
C PRO A 30 -7.34 14.43 -15.24
N PRO A 31 -6.50 13.43 -15.47
CA PRO A 31 -6.91 12.03 -15.33
C PRO A 31 -7.44 11.79 -13.90
N PRO A 32 -8.44 10.92 -13.73
CA PRO A 32 -8.97 10.62 -12.41
C PRO A 32 -7.86 10.05 -11.51
N PRO A 33 -7.86 10.38 -10.19
CA PRO A 33 -6.85 9.88 -9.27
C PRO A 33 -6.84 8.35 -9.21
N LEU A 34 -5.69 7.77 -8.88
CA LEU A 34 -5.58 6.34 -8.60
C LEU A 34 -6.37 5.98 -7.35
N LYS A 35 -6.98 4.80 -7.35
CA LYS A 35 -7.76 4.25 -6.25
C LYS A 35 -6.95 3.12 -5.61
N ILE A 36 -6.42 3.35 -4.44
CA ILE A 36 -5.55 2.40 -3.74
C ILE A 36 -6.31 1.80 -2.55
N GLY A 37 -6.38 0.47 -2.53
CA GLY A 37 -6.91 -0.28 -1.40
C GLY A 37 -5.85 -0.44 -0.32
N LEU A 38 -6.24 -0.20 0.94
CA LEU A 38 -5.44 -0.52 2.13
C LEU A 38 -6.13 -1.64 2.90
N SER A 39 -5.44 -2.75 3.14
CA SER A 39 -5.98 -3.82 3.97
C SER A 39 -6.20 -3.35 5.41
N ALA A 40 -7.36 -3.68 6.00
CA ALA A 40 -7.66 -3.28 7.36
C ALA A 40 -6.84 -4.07 8.40
N ARG A 41 -6.46 -3.42 9.51
CA ARG A 41 -6.07 -4.11 10.74
C ARG A 41 -7.32 -4.54 11.50
N LEU A 42 -7.23 -5.66 12.23
CA LEU A 42 -8.31 -6.16 13.06
C LEU A 42 -8.00 -5.97 14.54
N MET A 43 -8.99 -5.58 15.29
CA MET A 43 -8.97 -5.53 16.74
C MET A 43 -10.13 -6.39 17.23
N HIS A 44 -9.84 -7.68 17.49
CA HIS A 44 -10.86 -8.68 17.86
C HIS A 44 -11.48 -8.40 19.23
N SER A 45 -10.70 -7.82 20.15
CA SER A 45 -11.13 -7.49 21.50
C SER A 45 -10.74 -6.05 21.82
N PRO A 46 -11.50 -5.06 21.34
CA PRO A 46 -11.19 -3.66 21.63
C PRO A 46 -11.24 -3.39 23.13
N PRO A 47 -10.37 -2.51 23.65
CA PRO A 47 -10.38 -2.09 25.04
C PRO A 47 -11.77 -1.57 25.45
N LEU A 48 -12.19 -1.86 26.68
CA LEU A 48 -13.52 -1.48 27.17
C LEU A 48 -13.75 0.04 27.20
N GLU A 49 -12.67 0.80 27.34
CA GLU A 49 -12.66 2.28 27.33
C GLU A 49 -13.16 2.86 26.01
N LEU A 50 -13.05 2.12 24.91
CA LEU A 50 -13.61 2.51 23.61
C LEU A 50 -15.13 2.32 23.52
N GLY A 51 -15.78 1.75 24.55
CA GLY A 51 -17.22 1.58 24.62
C GLY A 51 -17.79 0.42 23.80
N PHE A 52 -16.96 -0.34 23.07
CA PHE A 52 -17.38 -1.50 22.29
C PHE A 52 -17.34 -2.78 23.13
N ARG A 53 -18.40 -3.59 23.04
CA ARG A 53 -18.48 -4.90 23.68
C ARG A 53 -18.82 -5.97 22.66
N ASN A 54 -18.03 -7.05 22.63
CA ASN A 54 -18.24 -8.19 21.73
C ASN A 54 -18.32 -7.77 20.24
N LYS A 55 -17.50 -6.78 19.85
CA LYS A 55 -17.36 -6.32 18.46
C LYS A 55 -15.91 -6.38 18.05
N THR A 56 -15.66 -6.77 16.80
CA THR A 56 -14.36 -6.61 16.15
C THR A 56 -14.33 -5.26 15.44
N LEU A 57 -13.28 -4.48 15.67
CA LEU A 57 -13.04 -3.24 14.95
C LEU A 57 -12.09 -3.47 13.79
N GLN A 58 -12.32 -2.73 12.72
CA GLN A 58 -11.41 -2.67 11.58
C GLN A 58 -10.90 -1.24 11.48
N TYR A 59 -9.57 -1.08 11.30
CA TYR A 59 -8.95 0.24 11.32
C TYR A 59 -7.72 0.33 10.42
N LEU A 60 -7.35 1.57 10.06
CA LEU A 60 -6.08 1.92 9.43
C LEU A 60 -5.24 2.71 10.43
N GLU A 61 -3.93 2.51 10.38
CA GLU A 61 -3.00 3.47 10.95
C GLU A 61 -2.96 4.71 10.04
N GLN A 62 -2.95 5.88 10.64
CA GLN A 62 -3.13 7.16 9.92
C GLN A 62 -1.97 7.46 8.96
N ALA A 63 -0.72 7.19 9.38
CA ALA A 63 0.46 7.58 8.61
C ALA A 63 0.50 6.90 7.23
N ILE A 64 0.15 5.60 7.14
CA ILE A 64 0.16 4.89 5.87
C ILE A 64 -0.89 5.44 4.89
N ALA A 65 -2.07 5.83 5.40
CA ALA A 65 -3.09 6.44 4.56
C ALA A 65 -2.62 7.81 4.03
N HIS A 66 -2.08 8.65 4.92
CA HIS A 66 -1.56 9.97 4.55
C HIS A 66 -0.37 9.86 3.58
N TRP A 67 0.53 8.92 3.81
CA TRP A 67 1.68 8.68 2.92
C TRP A 67 1.25 8.39 1.47
N VAL A 68 0.21 7.56 1.29
CA VAL A 68 -0.33 7.28 -0.05
C VAL A 68 -1.08 8.49 -0.62
N MET A 69 -1.88 9.19 0.20
CA MET A 69 -2.66 10.36 -0.21
C MET A 69 -1.78 11.55 -0.59
N ASP A 70 -0.59 11.67 -0.03
CA ASP A 70 0.39 12.74 -0.35
C ASP A 70 0.82 12.74 -1.82
N ARG A 71 0.61 11.64 -2.53
CA ARG A 71 0.81 11.51 -3.98
C ARG A 71 -0.47 11.69 -4.81
N GLY A 72 -1.55 12.19 -4.22
CA GLY A 72 -2.82 12.47 -4.90
C GLY A 72 -3.66 11.22 -5.22
N ALA A 73 -3.35 10.06 -4.64
CA ALA A 73 -4.18 8.87 -4.77
C ALA A 73 -5.34 8.90 -3.78
N LEU A 74 -6.49 8.31 -4.16
CA LEU A 74 -7.60 8.05 -3.24
C LEU A 74 -7.35 6.76 -2.49
N VAL A 75 -7.50 6.79 -1.17
CA VAL A 75 -7.30 5.64 -0.29
C VAL A 75 -8.63 5.06 0.14
N PHE A 76 -8.79 3.74 0.04
CA PHE A 76 -9.95 2.99 0.47
C PHE A 76 -9.54 1.91 1.47
N MET A 77 -10.05 1.98 2.69
CA MET A 77 -9.93 0.86 3.62
C MET A 77 -10.77 -0.30 3.10
N LEU A 78 -10.16 -1.47 2.95
CA LEU A 78 -10.84 -2.69 2.54
C LEU A 78 -11.30 -3.43 3.79
N PRO A 79 -12.62 -3.61 3.98
CA PRO A 79 -13.12 -4.40 5.10
C PRO A 79 -12.91 -5.88 4.86
N THR A 80 -12.77 -6.66 5.94
CA THR A 80 -12.79 -8.12 5.83
C THR A 80 -14.17 -8.59 5.35
N LEU A 81 -14.16 -9.54 4.43
CA LEU A 81 -15.35 -10.28 4.01
C LEU A 81 -15.40 -11.68 4.64
N GLY A 82 -14.75 -11.84 5.79
CA GLY A 82 -14.51 -13.10 6.47
C GLY A 82 -15.77 -13.81 6.95
N PHE A 83 -15.59 -15.06 7.40
CA PHE A 83 -16.67 -15.93 7.92
C PHE A 83 -17.34 -15.36 9.17
N ASP A 84 -16.65 -14.45 9.89
CA ASP A 84 -17.14 -13.79 11.10
C ASP A 84 -17.89 -12.48 10.81
N ALA A 85 -18.01 -12.09 9.53
CA ALA A 85 -18.79 -10.92 9.16
C ALA A 85 -20.29 -11.21 9.35
N GLU A 86 -20.99 -10.33 10.05
CA GLU A 86 -22.46 -10.39 10.21
C GLU A 86 -23.20 -10.31 8.86
N VAL A 87 -22.48 -9.92 7.79
CA VAL A 87 -23.00 -9.79 6.43
C VAL A 87 -22.68 -11.07 5.64
N ALA A 88 -23.72 -11.76 5.18
CA ALA A 88 -23.54 -12.93 4.33
C ALA A 88 -22.78 -12.57 3.05
N ARG A 89 -21.64 -13.24 2.78
CA ARG A 89 -20.76 -13.10 1.60
C ARG A 89 -21.46 -13.19 0.23
N ARG A 90 -22.77 -13.46 0.18
CA ARG A 90 -23.49 -13.71 -1.06
C ARG A 90 -23.65 -12.50 -1.98
N ARG A 91 -23.40 -11.28 -1.51
CA ARG A 91 -23.66 -10.03 -2.26
C ARG A 91 -22.42 -9.22 -2.60
N VAL A 92 -21.32 -9.41 -1.88
CA VAL A 92 -20.06 -8.69 -2.10
C VAL A 92 -18.91 -9.70 -2.10
N SER A 93 -18.05 -9.62 -3.09
CA SER A 93 -16.87 -10.48 -3.24
C SER A 93 -15.58 -9.65 -3.25
N VAL A 94 -14.46 -10.28 -2.91
CA VAL A 94 -13.12 -9.68 -3.06
C VAL A 94 -12.90 -9.19 -4.49
N ARG A 95 -13.37 -9.95 -5.49
CA ARG A 95 -13.25 -9.58 -6.90
C ARG A 95 -13.83 -8.18 -7.21
N GLN A 96 -14.97 -7.82 -6.62
CA GLN A 96 -15.58 -6.51 -6.85
C GLN A 96 -14.70 -5.37 -6.33
N TYR A 97 -13.99 -5.58 -5.19
CA TYR A 97 -12.98 -4.63 -4.71
C TYR A 97 -11.79 -4.57 -5.65
N VAL A 98 -11.27 -5.74 -6.07
CA VAL A 98 -10.14 -5.80 -7.01
C VAL A 98 -10.49 -5.10 -8.32
N ASP A 99 -11.67 -5.31 -8.88
CA ASP A 99 -12.13 -4.66 -10.12
C ASP A 99 -12.23 -3.13 -9.99
N ALA A 100 -12.57 -2.63 -8.80
CA ALA A 100 -12.78 -1.19 -8.54
C ALA A 100 -11.49 -0.41 -8.22
N LEU A 101 -10.40 -1.09 -7.91
CA LEU A 101 -9.16 -0.49 -7.39
C LEU A 101 -7.98 -0.67 -8.36
N ASP A 102 -7.02 0.23 -8.30
CA ASP A 102 -5.85 0.24 -9.19
C ASP A 102 -4.62 -0.46 -8.55
N GLY A 103 -4.58 -0.60 -7.23
CA GLY A 103 -3.48 -1.25 -6.50
C GLY A 103 -3.84 -1.56 -5.05
N LEU A 104 -3.04 -2.40 -4.42
CA LEU A 104 -3.20 -2.84 -3.02
C LEU A 104 -1.97 -2.51 -2.20
N VAL A 105 -2.17 -1.93 -1.03
CA VAL A 105 -1.16 -1.83 0.03
C VAL A 105 -1.61 -2.68 1.22
N MET A 106 -0.79 -3.62 1.62
CA MET A 106 -0.98 -4.44 2.83
C MET A 106 -0.16 -3.85 3.96
N GLN A 107 -0.83 -3.35 4.99
CA GLN A 107 -0.15 -2.64 6.08
C GLN A 107 0.43 -3.57 7.15
N GLY A 108 1.36 -3.06 7.96
CA GLY A 108 1.90 -3.70 9.15
C GLY A 108 0.85 -4.05 10.22
N GLY A 109 1.28 -4.54 11.37
CA GLY A 109 0.42 -4.84 12.52
C GLY A 109 0.72 -6.18 13.18
N ALA A 110 -0.30 -6.86 13.72
CA ALA A 110 -0.17 -8.13 14.42
C ALA A 110 0.51 -9.22 13.57
N ASP A 111 1.13 -10.19 14.22
CA ASP A 111 1.90 -11.25 13.60
C ASP A 111 1.12 -12.04 12.55
N VAL A 112 1.86 -12.54 11.56
CA VAL A 112 1.38 -13.58 10.65
C VAL A 112 1.37 -14.91 11.41
N SER A 113 0.24 -15.63 11.34
CA SER A 113 0.09 -16.91 12.05
C SER A 113 1.01 -17.99 11.50
N PRO A 114 1.76 -18.69 12.38
CA PRO A 114 2.57 -19.84 11.99
C PRO A 114 1.79 -20.94 11.26
N LEU A 115 0.50 -21.06 11.55
CA LEU A 115 -0.38 -22.01 10.88
C LEU A 115 -0.46 -21.76 9.36
N GLY A 116 -0.29 -20.50 8.92
CA GLY A 116 -0.30 -20.10 7.52
C GLY A 116 0.87 -20.67 6.71
N TYR A 117 1.99 -21.03 7.36
CA TYR A 117 3.16 -21.64 6.72
C TYR A 117 3.50 -23.03 7.30
N GLY A 118 2.48 -23.72 7.85
CA GLY A 118 2.56 -25.13 8.27
C GLY A 118 3.32 -25.38 9.56
N GLN A 119 3.49 -24.38 10.42
CA GLN A 119 4.12 -24.50 11.72
C GLN A 119 3.13 -24.31 12.86
N GLN A 120 3.45 -24.84 14.05
CA GLN A 120 2.75 -24.51 15.29
C GLN A 120 3.41 -23.29 15.94
N PRO A 121 2.65 -22.46 16.66
CA PRO A 121 3.24 -21.38 17.44
C PRO A 121 4.23 -21.93 18.46
N LEU A 122 5.46 -21.39 18.48
CA LEU A 122 6.47 -21.75 19.48
C LEU A 122 6.09 -21.26 20.88
N ARG A 123 5.28 -20.20 20.94
CA ARG A 123 4.66 -19.66 22.15
C ARG A 123 3.23 -19.23 21.85
N PRO A 124 2.30 -19.26 22.81
CA PRO A 124 0.92 -18.85 22.60
C PRO A 124 0.79 -17.42 22.09
N GLU A 125 1.63 -16.50 22.56
CA GLU A 125 1.66 -15.10 22.18
C GLU A 125 2.07 -14.85 20.71
N TRP A 126 2.71 -15.84 20.06
CA TRP A 126 3.12 -15.78 18.63
C TRP A 126 2.14 -16.50 17.69
N GLY A 127 0.92 -16.72 18.17
CA GLY A 127 -0.13 -17.38 17.38
C GLY A 127 -0.58 -16.62 16.14
N GLY A 128 -0.33 -15.31 16.10
CA GLY A 128 -0.69 -14.44 14.99
C GLY A 128 -2.19 -14.27 14.79
N ASP A 129 -2.56 -13.62 13.70
CA ASP A 129 -3.97 -13.36 13.34
C ASP A 129 -4.36 -14.11 12.05
N ILE A 130 -4.74 -15.37 12.20
CA ILE A 130 -5.12 -16.23 11.07
C ILE A 130 -6.39 -15.72 10.33
N VAL A 131 -7.26 -14.95 11.00
CA VAL A 131 -8.45 -14.37 10.37
C VAL A 131 -8.01 -13.28 9.38
N ARG A 132 -7.10 -12.41 9.83
CA ARG A 132 -6.51 -11.38 8.99
C ARG A 132 -5.66 -11.99 7.86
N ASP A 133 -4.88 -13.03 8.14
CA ASP A 133 -4.07 -13.73 7.13
C ASP A 133 -4.93 -14.20 5.96
N ARG A 134 -6.02 -14.92 6.24
CA ARG A 134 -6.92 -15.44 5.21
C ARG A 134 -7.53 -14.35 4.36
N TYR A 135 -7.96 -13.28 4.99
CA TYR A 135 -8.53 -12.13 4.30
C TYR A 135 -7.52 -11.44 3.37
N GLU A 136 -6.32 -11.16 3.89
CA GLU A 136 -5.28 -10.50 3.09
C GLU A 136 -4.72 -11.42 1.99
N MET A 137 -4.70 -12.75 2.20
CA MET A 137 -4.38 -13.72 1.15
C MET A 137 -5.39 -13.67 0.00
N GLU A 138 -6.71 -13.64 0.29
CA GLU A 138 -7.74 -13.50 -0.75
C GLU A 138 -7.57 -12.18 -1.55
N LEU A 139 -7.24 -11.08 -0.87
CA LEU A 139 -6.95 -9.82 -1.55
C LEU A 139 -5.72 -9.96 -2.45
N LEU A 140 -4.62 -10.45 -1.91
CA LEU A 140 -3.36 -10.64 -2.64
C LEU A 140 -3.58 -11.48 -3.91
N GLU A 141 -4.19 -12.65 -3.78
CA GLU A 141 -4.50 -13.53 -4.91
C GLU A 141 -5.35 -12.82 -5.97
N GLY A 142 -6.35 -12.06 -5.55
CA GLY A 142 -7.21 -11.30 -6.46
C GLY A 142 -6.46 -10.24 -7.26
N PHE A 143 -5.57 -9.46 -6.61
CA PHE A 143 -4.76 -8.45 -7.29
C PHE A 143 -3.71 -9.08 -8.21
N LEU A 144 -3.05 -10.16 -7.77
CA LEU A 144 -2.10 -10.92 -8.60
C LEU A 144 -2.76 -11.49 -9.85
N ALA A 145 -3.96 -12.07 -9.73
CA ALA A 145 -4.70 -12.63 -10.86
C ALA A 145 -5.06 -11.60 -11.94
N GLN A 146 -5.14 -10.31 -11.57
CA GLN A 146 -5.38 -9.20 -12.50
C GLN A 146 -4.10 -8.43 -12.89
N GLY A 147 -2.92 -8.90 -12.46
CA GLY A 147 -1.65 -8.22 -12.72
C GLY A 147 -1.54 -6.84 -12.06
N LYS A 148 -2.39 -6.53 -11.09
CA LYS A 148 -2.38 -5.25 -10.38
C LYS A 148 -1.29 -5.18 -9.33
N PRO A 149 -0.67 -4.00 -9.12
CA PRO A 149 0.45 -3.87 -8.19
C PRO A 149 0.04 -4.08 -6.74
N VAL A 150 0.96 -4.69 -5.99
CA VAL A 150 0.84 -4.93 -4.55
C VAL A 150 2.10 -4.45 -3.85
N LEU A 151 1.92 -3.71 -2.77
CA LEU A 151 2.97 -3.28 -1.86
C LEU A 151 2.66 -3.79 -0.45
N GLY A 152 3.55 -4.62 0.10
CA GLY A 152 3.48 -5.12 1.48
C GLY A 152 4.42 -4.34 2.40
N ILE A 153 3.90 -3.84 3.52
CA ILE A 153 4.67 -3.13 4.55
C ILE A 153 4.76 -4.00 5.78
N CYS A 154 5.96 -4.27 6.29
CA CYS A 154 6.27 -5.05 7.49
C CYS A 154 5.54 -6.42 7.44
N ARG A 155 4.45 -6.59 8.17
CA ARG A 155 3.61 -7.78 8.11
C ARG A 155 3.14 -8.11 6.69
N GLY A 156 2.82 -7.09 5.87
CA GLY A 156 2.42 -7.29 4.48
C GLY A 156 3.51 -7.96 3.63
N ALA A 157 4.78 -7.61 3.86
CA ALA A 157 5.92 -8.26 3.22
C ALA A 157 6.04 -9.73 3.66
N GLN A 158 5.86 -10.00 4.94
CA GLN A 158 5.87 -11.36 5.51
C GLN A 158 4.76 -12.23 4.92
N LEU A 159 3.56 -11.67 4.79
CA LEU A 159 2.42 -12.38 4.20
C LEU A 159 2.64 -12.67 2.71
N ILE A 160 3.24 -11.75 1.95
CA ILE A 160 3.68 -12.03 0.57
C ILE A 160 4.62 -13.23 0.56
N ASN A 161 5.63 -13.27 1.43
CA ASN A 161 6.54 -14.42 1.50
C ASN A 161 5.80 -15.74 1.77
N VAL A 162 4.87 -15.74 2.70
CA VAL A 162 4.05 -16.92 3.05
C VAL A 162 3.16 -17.33 1.87
N ALA A 163 2.55 -16.40 1.17
CA ALA A 163 1.72 -16.65 -0.01
C ALA A 163 2.50 -17.37 -1.14
N TYR A 164 3.78 -17.08 -1.26
CA TYR A 164 4.70 -17.75 -2.19
C TYR A 164 5.34 -19.01 -1.61
N GLY A 165 4.82 -19.55 -0.50
CA GLY A 165 5.26 -20.80 0.12
C GLY A 165 6.50 -20.67 0.99
N GLY A 166 6.89 -19.46 1.37
CA GLY A 166 7.97 -19.21 2.33
C GLY A 166 7.59 -19.49 3.77
N SER A 167 8.54 -19.28 4.70
CA SER A 167 8.31 -19.34 6.15
C SER A 167 8.90 -18.13 6.85
N LEU A 168 8.54 -17.94 8.12
CA LEU A 168 9.02 -16.84 8.95
C LEU A 168 9.72 -17.35 10.19
N TYR A 169 10.74 -16.62 10.65
CA TYR A 169 11.11 -16.64 12.05
C TYR A 169 9.93 -16.08 12.85
N GLN A 170 9.41 -16.85 13.79
CA GLN A 170 8.33 -16.41 14.66
C GLN A 170 8.80 -15.35 15.65
N ASP A 171 10.08 -15.43 16.03
CA ASP A 171 10.80 -14.41 16.80
C ASP A 171 12.29 -14.50 16.46
N ILE A 172 12.81 -13.42 15.88
CA ILE A 172 14.22 -13.35 15.45
C ILE A 172 15.16 -13.64 16.63
N ARG A 173 14.94 -13.01 17.77
CA ARG A 173 15.80 -13.12 18.95
C ARG A 173 15.88 -14.54 19.51
N THR A 174 14.78 -15.27 19.45
CA THR A 174 14.72 -16.66 19.93
C THR A 174 15.35 -17.63 18.94
N GLN A 175 15.12 -17.44 17.64
CA GLN A 175 15.54 -18.39 16.62
C GLN A 175 16.89 -18.03 15.98
N ARG A 176 17.32 -16.76 16.11
CA ARG A 176 18.62 -16.23 15.69
C ARG A 176 19.22 -15.34 16.79
N PRO A 177 19.73 -15.94 17.87
CA PRO A 177 20.22 -15.18 19.05
C PRO A 177 21.34 -14.20 18.75
N GLU A 178 22.09 -14.43 17.65
CA GLU A 178 23.16 -13.57 17.15
C GLU A 178 22.65 -12.32 16.42
N ALA A 179 21.39 -12.34 15.99
CA ALA A 179 20.82 -11.20 15.27
C ALA A 179 20.68 -9.97 16.20
N ARG A 180 20.73 -8.80 15.57
CA ARG A 180 20.47 -7.55 16.29
C ARG A 180 19.01 -7.48 16.79
N ARG A 181 18.72 -6.47 17.59
CA ARG A 181 17.36 -6.15 17.98
C ARG A 181 16.65 -5.41 16.84
N HIS A 182 15.54 -5.97 16.33
CA HIS A 182 14.67 -5.37 15.31
C HIS A 182 13.37 -4.77 15.87
N VAL A 183 13.13 -4.92 17.16
CA VAL A 183 12.01 -4.30 17.87
C VAL A 183 12.44 -3.87 19.27
N ASP A 184 11.97 -2.69 19.66
CA ASP A 184 12.15 -2.16 21.00
C ASP A 184 10.89 -1.36 21.38
N ALA A 185 10.23 -1.75 22.45
CA ALA A 185 8.96 -1.13 22.86
C ALA A 185 9.13 0.32 23.33
N ASP A 186 10.31 0.66 23.88
CA ASP A 186 10.58 2.01 24.41
C ASP A 186 10.98 2.98 23.29
N LEU A 187 11.69 2.47 22.27
CA LEU A 187 12.12 3.26 21.11
C LEU A 187 11.07 3.32 20.00
N TYR A 188 10.27 2.27 19.85
CA TYR A 188 9.24 2.09 18.84
C TYR A 188 9.73 2.49 17.43
N ASP A 189 9.22 3.59 16.87
CA ASP A 189 9.57 4.13 15.53
C ASP A 189 10.92 4.86 15.47
N GLN A 190 11.60 5.00 16.62
CA GLN A 190 12.95 5.56 16.72
C GLN A 190 14.03 4.51 16.60
N LEU A 191 13.70 3.21 16.74
CA LEU A 191 14.66 2.14 16.50
C LEU A 191 14.97 2.07 15.00
N GLN A 192 16.25 2.11 14.64
CA GLN A 192 16.74 2.19 13.28
C GLN A 192 17.89 1.25 13.03
N HIS A 193 18.04 0.80 11.78
CA HIS A 193 19.23 0.08 11.33
C HIS A 193 19.52 0.36 9.85
N GLY A 194 20.73 -0.02 9.41
CA GLY A 194 21.11 0.04 8.01
C GLY A 194 20.53 -1.15 7.22
N ILE A 195 20.20 -0.89 5.96
CA ILE A 195 19.93 -1.93 4.96
C ILE A 195 20.84 -1.73 3.76
N ASP A 196 21.21 -2.83 3.11
CA ASP A 196 21.89 -2.84 1.83
C ASP A 196 20.97 -3.44 0.76
N PHE A 197 20.88 -2.77 -0.39
CA PHE A 197 20.19 -3.31 -1.55
C PHE A 197 21.03 -4.42 -2.20
N GLU A 198 20.38 -5.50 -2.64
CA GLU A 198 21.05 -6.54 -3.41
C GLU A 198 21.55 -6.00 -4.75
N PRO A 199 22.76 -6.40 -5.20
CA PRO A 199 23.32 -5.89 -6.44
C PRO A 199 22.39 -6.10 -7.66
N GLY A 200 22.09 -5.01 -8.37
CA GLY A 200 21.25 -5.07 -9.58
C GLY A 200 19.75 -5.28 -9.32
N CYS A 201 19.30 -5.21 -8.07
CA CYS A 201 17.90 -5.36 -7.74
C CYS A 201 17.03 -4.20 -8.26
N ARG A 202 15.74 -4.47 -8.47
CA ARG A 202 14.81 -3.47 -9.02
C ARG A 202 14.43 -2.39 -8.00
N LEU A 203 14.38 -2.75 -6.72
CA LEU A 203 14.10 -1.79 -5.65
C LEU A 203 15.23 -0.77 -5.54
N GLY A 204 16.50 -1.22 -5.53
CA GLY A 204 17.65 -0.32 -5.52
C GLY A 204 17.69 0.63 -6.73
N ALA A 205 17.21 0.17 -7.89
CA ALA A 205 17.10 1.03 -9.07
C ALA A 205 16.13 2.22 -8.88
N LEU A 206 15.10 2.08 -8.07
CA LEU A 206 14.20 3.20 -7.72
C LEU A 206 14.90 4.28 -6.92
N TYR A 207 15.95 3.93 -6.19
CA TYR A 207 16.73 4.83 -5.34
C TYR A 207 17.97 5.43 -6.03
N ALA A 208 17.97 5.43 -7.37
CA ALA A 208 19.00 6.10 -8.19
C ALA A 208 20.45 5.70 -7.85
N GLY A 209 20.68 4.43 -7.51
CA GLY A 209 22.02 3.88 -7.27
C GLY A 209 22.53 4.07 -5.85
N LEU A 210 21.70 4.47 -4.90
CA LEU A 210 22.06 4.36 -3.48
C LEU A 210 22.31 2.89 -3.13
N PRO A 211 23.36 2.56 -2.37
CA PRO A 211 23.64 1.18 -1.98
C PRO A 211 22.62 0.63 -0.94
N GLY A 212 21.95 1.52 -0.24
CA GLY A 212 21.03 1.24 0.87
C GLY A 212 20.76 2.50 1.67
N GLY A 213 20.43 2.35 2.94
CA GLY A 213 20.19 3.46 3.86
C GLY A 213 19.68 3.03 5.21
N ALA A 214 19.47 3.96 6.12
CA ALA A 214 18.87 3.70 7.42
C ALA A 214 17.35 3.61 7.29
N VAL A 215 16.75 2.66 8.02
CA VAL A 215 15.28 2.43 8.04
C VAL A 215 14.79 2.24 9.46
N THR A 216 13.49 2.46 9.72
CA THR A 216 12.86 2.12 10.99
C THR A 216 12.68 0.61 11.13
N SER A 217 12.81 0.09 12.34
CA SER A 217 12.69 -1.34 12.63
C SER A 217 11.71 -1.58 13.77
N ILE A 218 10.56 -2.18 13.46
CA ILE A 218 9.46 -2.43 14.41
C ILE A 218 8.91 -3.84 14.16
N HIS A 219 9.78 -4.87 14.16
CA HIS A 219 9.35 -6.23 13.90
C HIS A 219 10.19 -7.26 14.68
N HIS A 220 9.56 -8.29 15.18
CA HIS A 220 10.24 -9.44 15.78
C HIS A 220 10.15 -10.69 14.90
N GLN A 221 9.22 -10.73 13.94
CA GLN A 221 9.18 -11.73 12.88
C GLN A 221 10.00 -11.25 11.66
N ALA A 222 10.52 -12.18 10.88
CA ALA A 222 11.19 -11.91 9.60
C ALA A 222 11.10 -13.13 8.68
N VAL A 223 11.45 -12.96 7.41
CA VAL A 223 11.58 -14.06 6.45
C VAL A 223 12.69 -15.03 6.94
N ASP A 224 12.32 -16.29 7.12
CA ASP A 224 13.22 -17.41 7.38
C ASP A 224 13.59 -18.09 6.05
N ARG A 225 12.63 -18.77 5.43
CA ARG A 225 12.79 -19.34 4.09
C ARG A 225 12.02 -18.50 3.08
N LEU A 226 12.74 -18.06 2.05
CA LEU A 226 12.14 -17.29 0.95
C LEU A 226 11.14 -18.15 0.18
N GLY A 227 10.00 -17.58 -0.17
CA GLY A 227 9.01 -18.21 -1.03
C GLY A 227 9.54 -18.43 -2.44
N ALA A 228 8.98 -19.44 -3.13
CA ALA A 228 9.26 -19.68 -4.53
C ALA A 228 8.90 -18.45 -5.37
N ASP A 229 9.63 -18.22 -6.46
CA ASP A 229 9.41 -17.08 -7.35
C ASP A 229 9.49 -15.69 -6.68
N LEU A 230 10.22 -15.60 -5.56
CA LEU A 230 10.61 -14.33 -4.94
C LEU A 230 12.12 -14.10 -5.08
N HIS A 231 12.51 -12.83 -5.14
CA HIS A 231 13.87 -12.35 -5.00
C HIS A 231 14.01 -11.54 -3.72
N ILE A 232 15.17 -11.63 -3.08
CA ILE A 232 15.56 -10.70 -2.05
C ILE A 232 16.03 -9.43 -2.74
N GLU A 233 15.55 -8.29 -2.26
CA GLU A 233 15.89 -6.96 -2.79
C GLU A 233 16.74 -6.15 -1.80
N ALA A 234 16.65 -6.44 -0.49
CA ALA A 234 17.48 -5.81 0.54
C ALA A 234 17.65 -6.71 1.76
N ARG A 235 18.75 -6.48 2.49
CA ARG A 235 19.05 -7.12 3.76
C ARG A 235 19.49 -6.10 4.79
N SER A 236 19.27 -6.42 6.07
CA SER A 236 19.90 -5.70 7.17
C SER A 236 21.41 -5.82 7.07
N THR A 237 22.11 -4.69 7.15
CA THR A 237 23.57 -4.59 6.99
C THR A 237 24.34 -5.37 8.05
N GLU A 238 23.80 -5.47 9.29
CA GLU A 238 24.52 -6.03 10.41
C GLU A 238 24.38 -7.56 10.55
N ASP A 239 23.21 -8.11 10.22
CA ASP A 239 22.89 -9.51 10.48
C ASP A 239 22.29 -10.27 9.29
N GLY A 240 22.10 -9.57 8.16
CA GLY A 240 21.64 -10.18 6.93
C GLY A 240 20.16 -10.62 6.94
N VAL A 241 19.37 -10.20 7.93
CA VAL A 241 17.91 -10.40 7.94
C VAL A 241 17.32 -9.83 6.65
N VAL A 242 16.40 -10.56 6.03
CA VAL A 242 15.74 -10.12 4.79
C VAL A 242 14.83 -8.95 5.09
N GLU A 243 15.08 -7.84 4.42
CA GLU A 243 14.39 -6.57 4.63
C GLU A 243 13.49 -6.15 3.44
N ALA A 244 13.75 -6.68 2.25
CA ALA A 244 12.86 -6.47 1.12
C ALA A 244 12.83 -7.68 0.20
N ILE A 245 11.65 -7.93 -0.38
CA ILE A 245 11.40 -9.01 -1.33
C ILE A 245 10.59 -8.49 -2.52
N ARG A 246 10.73 -9.17 -3.67
CA ARG A 246 9.95 -8.90 -4.88
C ARG A 246 9.59 -10.21 -5.58
N ALA A 247 8.37 -10.31 -6.11
CA ALA A 247 8.00 -11.41 -6.98
C ALA A 247 8.67 -11.31 -8.35
N HIS A 248 8.95 -12.48 -8.94
CA HIS A 248 9.43 -12.61 -10.31
C HIS A 248 8.43 -12.00 -11.31
N GLY A 249 8.92 -11.65 -12.51
CA GLY A 249 8.09 -11.14 -13.60
C GLY A 249 8.08 -9.62 -13.70
N SER A 250 7.17 -9.09 -14.54
CA SER A 250 7.09 -7.65 -14.86
C SER A 250 6.22 -6.84 -13.90
N GLY A 251 5.39 -7.50 -13.10
CA GLY A 251 4.48 -6.84 -12.17
C GLY A 251 5.21 -6.19 -10.98
N PHE A 252 4.55 -5.25 -10.34
CA PHE A 252 5.02 -4.64 -9.10
C PHE A 252 4.39 -5.39 -7.91
N VAL A 253 5.07 -6.39 -7.39
CA VAL A 253 4.72 -7.08 -6.14
C VAL A 253 5.96 -7.01 -5.26
N VAL A 254 5.96 -6.09 -4.33
CA VAL A 254 7.10 -5.75 -3.48
C VAL A 254 6.68 -5.79 -2.02
N GLY A 255 7.50 -6.38 -1.18
CA GLY A 255 7.39 -6.31 0.27
C GLY A 255 8.62 -5.65 0.86
N VAL A 256 8.42 -4.73 1.80
CA VAL A 256 9.49 -4.14 2.62
C VAL A 256 9.18 -4.40 4.10
N GLN A 257 10.21 -4.77 4.86
CA GLN A 257 10.06 -5.13 6.28
C GLN A 257 9.98 -3.88 7.18
N TRP A 258 10.59 -2.78 6.75
CA TRP A 258 10.54 -1.49 7.45
C TRP A 258 9.23 -0.73 7.19
N HIS A 259 9.08 0.43 7.83
CA HIS A 259 7.91 1.31 7.76
C HIS A 259 8.23 2.62 7.01
N PRO A 260 8.20 2.65 5.66
CA PRO A 260 8.52 3.86 4.87
C PRO A 260 7.57 5.02 5.13
N GLU A 261 6.36 4.76 5.61
CA GLU A 261 5.34 5.75 5.97
C GLU A 261 5.76 6.62 7.17
N PHE A 262 6.71 6.16 7.99
CA PHE A 262 7.24 6.92 9.12
C PHE A 262 8.47 7.76 8.78
N HIS A 263 9.02 7.61 7.58
CA HIS A 263 10.29 8.26 7.21
C HIS A 263 10.16 9.73 6.80
N ALA A 264 8.95 10.21 6.49
CA ALA A 264 8.73 11.55 5.93
C ALA A 264 9.26 12.70 6.81
N VAL A 265 9.29 12.51 8.13
CA VAL A 265 9.71 13.52 9.10
C VAL A 265 11.17 13.39 9.56
N ASN A 266 11.88 12.34 9.10
CA ASN A 266 13.26 12.09 9.48
C ASN A 266 14.18 12.03 8.24
N PRO A 267 14.91 13.12 7.91
CA PRO A 267 15.77 13.18 6.72
C PRO A 267 16.99 12.24 6.78
N GLY A 268 17.29 11.65 7.95
CA GLY A 268 18.36 10.66 8.11
C GLY A 268 17.96 9.26 7.63
N LEU A 269 16.66 9.00 7.38
CA LEU A 269 16.16 7.73 6.92
C LEU A 269 16.03 7.67 5.40
N LEU A 270 16.08 6.45 4.87
CA LEU A 270 15.83 6.18 3.46
C LEU A 270 14.44 6.68 3.07
N SER A 271 14.33 7.56 2.10
CA SER A 271 13.05 8.15 1.70
C SER A 271 12.05 7.08 1.27
N GLY A 272 10.82 7.15 1.78
CA GLY A 272 9.71 6.30 1.31
C GLY A 272 9.16 6.70 -0.07
N GLY A 273 9.54 7.90 -0.58
CA GLY A 273 9.03 8.44 -1.84
C GLY A 273 9.27 7.54 -3.06
N PRO A 274 10.53 7.17 -3.37
CA PRO A 274 10.83 6.36 -4.57
C PRO A 274 10.06 5.01 -4.61
N LEU A 275 9.88 4.35 -3.47
CA LEU A 275 9.11 3.12 -3.38
C LEU A 275 7.62 3.35 -3.73
N LEU A 276 7.02 4.38 -3.13
CA LEU A 276 5.63 4.73 -3.38
C LEU A 276 5.41 5.18 -4.83
N ASP A 277 6.30 6.03 -5.35
CA ASP A 277 6.23 6.51 -6.72
C ASP A 277 6.33 5.35 -7.73
N GLY A 278 7.20 4.37 -7.47
CA GLY A 278 7.30 3.14 -8.27
C GLY A 278 6.02 2.29 -8.23
N PHE A 279 5.40 2.14 -7.06
CA PHE A 279 4.13 1.45 -6.90
C PHE A 279 2.99 2.15 -7.67
N LEU A 280 2.85 3.46 -7.51
CA LEU A 280 1.80 4.24 -8.18
C LEU A 280 2.01 4.30 -9.70
N ALA A 281 3.25 4.37 -10.17
CA ALA A 281 3.56 4.29 -11.60
C ALA A 281 3.12 2.93 -12.19
N ALA A 282 3.34 1.83 -11.48
CA ALA A 282 2.86 0.52 -11.90
C ALA A 282 1.33 0.44 -11.92
N ALA A 283 0.64 1.03 -10.93
CA ALA A 283 -0.82 1.10 -10.90
C ALA A 283 -1.37 1.90 -12.10
N LEU A 284 -0.74 3.02 -12.43
CA LEU A 284 -1.11 3.82 -13.58
C LEU A 284 -0.92 3.06 -14.89
N ALA A 285 0.18 2.33 -15.03
CA ALA A 285 0.47 1.54 -16.23
C ALA A 285 -0.60 0.46 -16.47
N VAL A 286 -0.99 -0.29 -15.43
CA VAL A 286 -2.03 -1.33 -15.54
C VAL A 286 -3.40 -0.73 -15.85
N ARG A 287 -3.74 0.43 -15.29
CA ARG A 287 -5.02 1.12 -15.58
C ARG A 287 -5.12 1.62 -17.01
N SER A 288 -3.99 1.93 -17.65
CA SER A 288 -3.91 2.53 -18.99
C SER A 288 -3.79 1.50 -20.12
N GLY A 289 -3.47 0.24 -19.81
CA GLY A 289 -3.33 -0.88 -20.76
C GLY A 289 -4.61 -1.67 -20.90
#